data_e61f8cfc4f74fa5b72128dcded868a57
#
_entry.id   e61f8cfc4f74fa5b72128dcded868a57
#
_cell.length_a   1.000
_cell.length_b   1.000
_cell.length_c   1.000
_cell.angle_alpha   90.00
_cell.angle_beta   90.00
_cell.angle_gamma   90.00
#
_symmetry.space_group_name_H-M   'P 1'
#
loop_
_entity.id
_entity.type
_entity.pdbx_description
1 polymer ?
#
loop_
_entity_poly.entity_id
_entity_poly.type
_entity_poly.pdbx_seq_one_letter_code
_entity_poly.pdbx_strand_id
1 'polypeptide(L)'
;MEDGLLDRVEGNANVHRWSEQTQLEKGDSIAVGYVSELSGYTHISVTQNNLQELKEIWDQWGSETKQLFYGNYGDLPYLLDVQIDEHLFRALAQFWNPAYSCFTFREVDLVPTVEEYTALLRCPRFQADRIYSRAVNVPTFWKKLMAITGMSEQWITARIKEKGECKCISWDALKGLILTHPDETKRVDVFALSLYGLMVFPRALGYVDEATTDLFHRLNKRVTSVPAILAETFRSLGTCRKAGAGRFVGCAQLLLAWFYSHFWLIDKVVCRVFFEDYSPLKDIVASTRKVDVPEENWMALLQNLQPKDVEWRAPWMIPSEILYRCGSFDWVPLLGIWGAIGYAPLLVLRQFDLR
;
A
#
# COMPACT_ATOMS: atom_id res chain seq x y z
N MET A 1 -6.05 -9.23 -28.93
CA MET A 1 -5.47 -9.12 -27.61
C MET A 1 -5.83 -7.80 -27.03
N GLU A 2 -6.51 -7.89 -25.98
CA GLU A 2 -7.28 -6.82 -25.38
C GLU A 2 -6.34 -5.75 -24.82
N ASP A 3 -6.16 -4.71 -25.61
CA ASP A 3 -5.69 -3.45 -25.12
C ASP A 3 -6.73 -2.94 -24.14
N GLY A 4 -6.41 -3.19 -22.93
CA GLY A 4 -6.66 -2.44 -21.78
C GLY A 4 -8.07 -2.11 -21.34
N LEU A 5 -8.56 -2.91 -20.42
CA LEU A 5 -9.55 -2.41 -19.43
C LEU A 5 -9.05 -1.14 -18.71
N LEU A 6 -7.73 -0.92 -18.66
CA LEU A 6 -7.10 0.21 -17.99
C LEU A 6 -6.40 1.11 -19.01
N ASP A 7 -6.83 2.36 -19.12
CA ASP A 7 -6.23 3.34 -19.99
C ASP A 7 -5.09 4.08 -19.29
N ARG A 8 -3.96 4.21 -19.99
CA ARG A 8 -2.78 4.96 -19.56
C ARG A 8 -2.45 6.00 -20.61
N VAL A 9 -1.84 7.08 -20.20
CA VAL A 9 -1.48 8.18 -21.09
C VAL A 9 0.00 8.43 -21.06
N GLU A 10 0.63 8.35 -22.22
CA GLU A 10 1.90 9.00 -22.52
C GLU A 10 1.61 10.40 -23.06
N GLY A 11 1.92 11.45 -22.29
CA GLY A 11 1.73 12.84 -22.70
C GLY A 11 0.34 13.40 -22.41
N ASN A 12 0.24 14.72 -22.42
CA ASN A 12 -0.81 15.45 -21.73
C ASN A 12 -2.10 15.74 -22.53
N ALA A 13 -2.07 15.69 -23.86
CA ALA A 13 -3.16 16.24 -24.68
C ALA A 13 -4.52 15.54 -24.52
N ASN A 14 -4.55 14.21 -24.46
CA ASN A 14 -5.78 13.46 -24.30
C ASN A 14 -6.31 13.52 -22.87
N VAL A 15 -5.41 13.59 -21.91
CA VAL A 15 -5.75 13.71 -20.47
C VAL A 15 -6.36 15.07 -20.19
N HIS A 16 -5.78 16.14 -20.71
CA HIS A 16 -6.34 17.49 -20.56
C HIS A 16 -7.76 17.57 -21.14
N ARG A 17 -7.96 17.07 -22.35
CA ARG A 17 -9.29 17.07 -22.98
C ARG A 17 -10.31 16.28 -22.17
N TRP A 18 -9.94 15.10 -21.67
CA TRP A 18 -10.81 14.28 -20.86
C TRP A 18 -11.09 14.95 -19.51
N SER A 19 -10.09 15.50 -18.85
CA SER A 19 -10.24 16.22 -17.58
C SER A 19 -11.15 17.43 -17.72
N GLU A 20 -10.94 18.27 -18.75
CA GLU A 20 -11.77 19.42 -19.05
C GLU A 20 -13.22 19.01 -19.33
N GLN A 21 -13.43 17.99 -20.16
CA GLN A 21 -14.75 17.49 -20.49
C GLN A 21 -15.48 16.93 -19.27
N THR A 22 -14.78 16.16 -18.43
CA THR A 22 -15.36 15.59 -17.20
C THR A 22 -15.68 16.68 -16.18
N GLN A 23 -14.83 17.72 -16.09
CA GLN A 23 -15.09 18.87 -15.22
C GLN A 23 -16.30 19.68 -15.70
N LEU A 24 -16.50 19.84 -17.02
CA LEU A 24 -17.66 20.52 -17.60
C LEU A 24 -18.96 19.74 -17.40
N GLU A 25 -18.91 18.40 -17.52
CA GLU A 25 -20.09 17.55 -17.43
C GLU A 25 -20.52 17.24 -15.98
N LYS A 26 -19.57 17.02 -15.09
CA LYS A 26 -19.81 16.52 -13.73
C LYS A 26 -19.39 17.48 -12.62
N GLY A 27 -18.73 18.56 -12.97
CA GLY A 27 -18.04 19.43 -12.03
C GLY A 27 -16.76 18.80 -11.47
N ASP A 28 -16.02 19.54 -10.66
CA ASP A 28 -14.93 18.96 -9.89
C ASP A 28 -15.51 17.88 -8.98
N SER A 29 -14.86 16.72 -8.89
CA SER A 29 -15.27 15.64 -7.98
C SER A 29 -15.35 16.10 -6.53
N ILE A 30 -14.73 17.25 -6.24
CA ILE A 30 -14.87 18.02 -5.02
C ILE A 30 -15.25 19.43 -5.44
N ALA A 31 -16.47 19.83 -5.15
CA ALA A 31 -17.00 21.15 -5.49
C ALA A 31 -16.05 22.25 -4.97
N VAL A 32 -15.80 23.25 -5.79
CA VAL A 32 -15.08 24.45 -5.37
C VAL A 32 -15.76 25.04 -4.15
N GLY A 33 -15.04 25.12 -3.02
CA GLY A 33 -15.61 25.56 -1.74
C GLY A 33 -16.17 24.44 -0.86
N TYR A 34 -16.04 23.18 -1.24
CA TYR A 34 -16.32 22.07 -0.34
C TYR A 34 -15.32 22.09 0.81
N VAL A 35 -15.79 22.52 1.97
CA VAL A 35 -15.04 22.35 3.22
C VAL A 35 -15.50 21.00 3.77
N SER A 36 -14.58 20.04 3.85
CA SER A 36 -14.86 18.78 4.52
C SER A 36 -15.26 19.08 5.97
N GLU A 37 -16.56 19.11 6.23
CA GLU A 37 -17.02 19.04 7.61
C GLU A 37 -16.57 17.68 8.12
N LEU A 38 -15.73 17.68 9.16
CA LEU A 38 -15.37 16.47 9.91
C LEU A 38 -16.66 15.90 10.51
N SER A 39 -17.36 15.09 9.75
CA SER A 39 -18.60 14.46 10.18
C SER A 39 -18.28 13.40 11.24
N GLY A 40 -18.23 13.80 12.51
CA GLY A 40 -17.95 12.97 13.65
C GLY A 40 -16.50 12.46 13.71
N TYR A 41 -16.03 12.22 14.92
CA TYR A 41 -14.71 11.60 15.17
C TYR A 41 -14.81 10.09 14.96
N THR A 42 -13.85 9.52 14.23
CA THR A 42 -13.75 8.06 13.99
C THR A 42 -12.73 7.45 14.93
N HIS A 43 -13.16 6.54 15.79
CA HIS A 43 -12.29 5.78 16.68
C HIS A 43 -11.56 4.66 15.93
N ILE A 44 -10.43 5.00 15.32
CA ILE A 44 -9.63 4.02 14.57
C ILE A 44 -8.51 3.45 15.42
N SER A 45 -8.40 2.12 15.44
CA SER A 45 -7.26 1.41 16.03
C SER A 45 -6.27 1.03 14.95
N VAL A 46 -5.00 1.29 15.19
CA VAL A 46 -3.87 0.93 14.29
C VAL A 46 -3.12 -0.29 14.83
N THR A 47 -3.81 -1.18 15.53
CA THR A 47 -3.19 -2.39 16.06
C THR A 47 -2.64 -3.26 14.94
N GLN A 48 -1.32 -3.39 14.91
CA GLN A 48 -0.55 -4.16 13.95
C GLN A 48 0.14 -5.35 14.61
N ASN A 49 0.73 -6.24 13.81
CA ASN A 49 1.61 -7.28 14.32
C ASN A 49 2.89 -6.65 14.90
N ASN A 50 3.45 -7.30 15.93
CA ASN A 50 4.82 -7.01 16.33
C ASN A 50 5.77 -7.57 15.26
N LEU A 51 6.53 -6.69 14.62
CA LEU A 51 7.46 -7.03 13.53
C LEU A 51 8.91 -7.15 14.00
N GLN A 52 9.17 -7.03 15.32
CA GLN A 52 10.51 -7.02 15.89
C GLN A 52 11.30 -8.28 15.52
N GLU A 53 10.69 -9.45 15.63
CA GLU A 53 11.35 -10.72 15.28
C GLU A 53 11.70 -10.81 13.79
N LEU A 54 10.82 -10.30 12.90
CA LEU A 54 11.12 -10.20 11.46
C LEU A 54 12.32 -9.28 11.21
N LYS A 55 12.36 -8.13 11.91
CA LYS A 55 13.48 -7.20 11.81
C LYS A 55 14.79 -7.83 12.28
N GLU A 56 14.79 -8.51 13.42
CA GLU A 56 15.96 -9.19 13.95
C GLU A 56 16.50 -10.25 12.98
N ILE A 57 15.62 -11.04 12.35
CA ILE A 57 16.01 -11.99 11.31
C ILE A 57 16.61 -11.26 10.10
N TRP A 58 15.98 -10.18 9.64
CA TRP A 58 16.46 -9.38 8.53
C TRP A 58 17.86 -8.79 8.81
N ASP A 59 18.07 -8.24 10.01
CA ASP A 59 19.33 -7.60 10.39
C ASP A 59 20.49 -8.61 10.44
N GLN A 60 20.21 -9.87 10.80
CA GLN A 60 21.20 -10.96 10.83
C GLN A 60 21.58 -11.49 9.44
N TRP A 61 20.81 -11.21 8.40
CA TRP A 61 21.11 -11.69 7.06
C TRP A 61 22.30 -10.98 6.43
N GLY A 62 23.15 -11.75 5.75
CA GLY A 62 24.26 -11.22 4.97
C GLY A 62 23.81 -10.46 3.73
N SER A 63 24.74 -9.74 3.11
CA SER A 63 24.49 -8.94 1.91
C SER A 63 23.94 -9.75 0.74
N GLU A 64 24.41 -10.97 0.53
CA GLU A 64 23.98 -11.85 -0.56
C GLU A 64 22.49 -12.23 -0.42
N THR A 65 22.08 -12.67 0.77
CA THR A 65 20.68 -13.00 1.06
C THR A 65 19.77 -11.77 0.93
N LYS A 66 20.24 -10.61 1.40
CA LYS A 66 19.51 -9.34 1.24
C LYS A 66 19.37 -8.94 -0.22
N GLN A 67 20.42 -9.10 -1.04
CA GLN A 67 20.35 -8.84 -2.48
C GLN A 67 19.38 -9.80 -3.19
N LEU A 68 19.39 -11.09 -2.81
CA LEU A 68 18.42 -12.06 -3.31
C LEU A 68 16.97 -11.61 -3.01
N PHE A 69 16.75 -11.08 -1.81
CA PHE A 69 15.43 -10.52 -1.45
C PHE A 69 15.08 -9.30 -2.30
N TYR A 70 15.94 -8.28 -2.36
CA TYR A 70 15.68 -7.05 -3.12
C TYR A 70 15.43 -7.32 -4.60
N GLY A 71 16.20 -8.24 -5.20
CA GLY A 71 16.02 -8.64 -6.60
C GLY A 71 14.70 -9.35 -6.90
N ASN A 72 14.02 -9.88 -5.88
CA ASN A 72 12.77 -10.61 -6.04
C ASN A 72 11.54 -9.85 -5.53
N TYR A 73 11.67 -9.12 -4.44
CA TYR A 73 10.55 -8.56 -3.66
C TYR A 73 10.65 -7.05 -3.41
N GLY A 74 11.70 -6.40 -3.91
CA GLY A 74 11.89 -4.96 -3.79
C GLY A 74 12.21 -4.49 -2.38
N ASP A 75 11.84 -3.26 -2.09
CA ASP A 75 12.27 -2.48 -0.93
C ASP A 75 11.40 -2.65 0.33
N LEU A 76 10.51 -3.65 0.34
CA LEU A 76 9.63 -3.93 1.49
C LEU A 76 10.32 -3.96 2.86
N PRO A 77 11.56 -4.51 3.02
CA PRO A 77 12.20 -4.58 4.34
C PRO A 77 12.49 -3.23 4.98
N TYR A 78 12.65 -2.15 4.20
CA TYR A 78 12.81 -0.81 4.78
C TYR A 78 11.58 -0.37 5.60
N LEU A 79 10.39 -0.90 5.31
CA LEU A 79 9.19 -0.62 6.08
C LEU A 79 9.23 -1.18 7.51
N LEU A 80 10.11 -2.14 7.80
CA LEU A 80 10.34 -2.65 9.16
C LEU A 80 10.92 -1.58 10.09
N ASP A 81 11.58 -0.58 9.53
CA ASP A 81 12.16 0.55 10.26
C ASP A 81 11.22 1.75 10.37
N VAL A 82 10.06 1.71 9.70
CA VAL A 82 9.04 2.75 9.81
C VAL A 82 8.23 2.54 11.08
N GLN A 83 8.44 3.40 12.06
CA GLN A 83 7.62 3.42 13.27
C GLN A 83 6.23 3.98 12.96
N ILE A 84 5.21 3.34 13.50
CA ILE A 84 3.84 3.82 13.37
C ILE A 84 3.58 4.88 14.43
N ASP A 85 3.49 6.15 14.00
CA ASP A 85 2.94 7.22 14.80
C ASP A 85 1.40 7.06 14.83
N GLU A 86 0.88 6.49 15.94
CA GLU A 86 -0.55 6.26 16.08
C GLU A 86 -1.34 7.56 16.13
N HIS A 87 -0.79 8.63 16.71
CA HIS A 87 -1.43 9.94 16.80
C HIS A 87 -1.59 10.55 15.41
N LEU A 88 -0.52 10.56 14.62
CA LEU A 88 -0.58 11.00 13.23
C LEU A 88 -1.54 10.14 12.41
N PHE A 89 -1.47 8.81 12.54
CA PHE A 89 -2.33 7.92 11.78
C PHE A 89 -3.82 8.15 12.10
N ARG A 90 -4.17 8.30 13.36
CA ARG A 90 -5.54 8.60 13.79
C ARG A 90 -6.00 9.95 13.27
N ALA A 91 -5.15 10.97 13.36
CA ALA A 91 -5.45 12.29 12.79
C ALA A 91 -5.65 12.21 11.27
N LEU A 92 -4.75 11.57 10.54
CA LEU A 92 -4.85 11.39 9.09
C LEU A 92 -6.15 10.70 8.69
N ALA A 93 -6.54 9.64 9.40
CA ALA A 93 -7.75 8.88 9.11
C ALA A 93 -9.04 9.70 9.25
N GLN A 94 -9.05 10.79 10.06
CA GLN A 94 -10.20 11.68 10.16
C GLN A 94 -10.51 12.38 8.84
N PHE A 95 -9.48 12.66 8.03
CA PHE A 95 -9.60 13.35 6.74
C PHE A 95 -9.90 12.41 5.56
N TRP A 96 -10.04 11.11 5.81
CA TRP A 96 -10.41 10.17 4.76
C TRP A 96 -11.84 10.42 4.27
N ASN A 97 -12.00 10.69 2.98
CA ASN A 97 -13.28 10.86 2.31
C ASN A 97 -13.68 9.56 1.61
N PRO A 98 -14.63 8.78 2.17
CA PRO A 98 -15.03 7.51 1.59
C PRO A 98 -15.85 7.64 0.29
N ALA A 99 -16.37 8.82 -0.03
CA ALA A 99 -17.10 9.05 -1.26
C ALA A 99 -16.18 9.13 -2.49
N TYR A 100 -15.00 9.71 -2.30
CA TYR A 100 -14.01 9.93 -3.35
C TYR A 100 -12.77 9.03 -3.20
N SER A 101 -12.67 8.26 -2.12
CA SER A 101 -11.51 7.40 -1.81
C SER A 101 -10.19 8.19 -1.79
N CYS A 102 -10.18 9.32 -1.11
CA CYS A 102 -9.02 10.21 -0.96
C CYS A 102 -8.99 10.84 0.43
N PHE A 103 -7.87 11.47 0.77
CA PHE A 103 -7.77 12.38 1.90
C PHE A 103 -8.16 13.78 1.45
N THR A 104 -9.09 14.41 2.18
CA THR A 104 -9.57 15.77 1.93
C THR A 104 -9.16 16.65 3.11
N PHE A 105 -8.15 17.49 2.91
CA PHE A 105 -7.63 18.45 3.88
C PHE A 105 -8.10 19.85 3.47
N ARG A 106 -9.20 20.32 3.99
CA ARG A 106 -9.76 21.65 3.65
C ARG A 106 -9.74 21.97 2.14
N GLU A 107 -8.62 22.52 1.62
CA GLU A 107 -8.44 22.92 0.22
C GLU A 107 -7.54 21.95 -0.57
N VAL A 108 -7.08 20.88 0.08
CA VAL A 108 -6.13 19.92 -0.48
C VAL A 108 -6.73 18.53 -0.49
N ASP A 109 -6.78 17.92 -1.66
CA ASP A 109 -7.14 16.52 -1.84
C ASP A 109 -5.93 15.74 -2.28
N LEU A 110 -5.67 14.63 -1.61
CA LEU A 110 -4.51 13.81 -1.88
C LEU A 110 -4.85 12.33 -1.77
N VAL A 111 -4.29 11.51 -2.66
CA VAL A 111 -4.51 10.06 -2.66
C VAL A 111 -3.22 9.32 -3.01
N PRO A 112 -2.87 8.22 -2.32
CA PRO A 112 -1.77 7.37 -2.75
C PRO A 112 -2.06 6.79 -4.13
N THR A 113 -1.11 6.91 -5.05
CA THR A 113 -1.27 6.42 -6.42
C THR A 113 -0.61 5.06 -6.63
N VAL A 114 -1.03 4.35 -7.68
CA VAL A 114 -0.42 3.08 -8.09
C VAL A 114 1.05 3.30 -8.44
N GLU A 115 1.34 4.40 -9.13
CA GLU A 115 2.66 4.79 -9.58
C GLU A 115 3.58 5.10 -8.39
N GLU A 116 3.10 5.87 -7.42
CA GLU A 116 3.86 6.20 -6.20
C GLU A 116 4.20 4.96 -5.38
N TYR A 117 3.22 4.08 -5.14
CA TYR A 117 3.49 2.85 -4.39
C TYR A 117 4.40 1.89 -5.16
N THR A 118 4.29 1.86 -6.50
CA THR A 118 5.21 1.07 -7.34
C THR A 118 6.65 1.59 -7.21
N ALA A 119 6.83 2.92 -7.25
CA ALA A 119 8.13 3.55 -7.09
C ALA A 119 8.71 3.37 -5.67
N LEU A 120 7.86 3.48 -4.62
CA LEU A 120 8.29 3.24 -3.24
C LEU A 120 8.75 1.81 -3.01
N LEU A 121 8.01 0.82 -3.51
CA LEU A 121 8.30 -0.59 -3.28
C LEU A 121 9.39 -1.14 -4.19
N ARG A 122 9.64 -0.51 -5.35
CA ARG A 122 10.71 -0.87 -6.31
C ARG A 122 10.85 -2.37 -6.56
N CYS A 123 9.77 -3.09 -6.67
CA CYS A 123 9.83 -4.53 -6.90
C CYS A 123 10.13 -4.82 -8.40
N PRO A 124 11.30 -5.41 -8.73
CA PRO A 124 11.70 -5.63 -10.12
C PRO A 124 10.80 -6.60 -10.88
N ARG A 125 10.07 -7.46 -10.14
CA ARG A 125 9.17 -8.45 -10.73
C ARG A 125 7.80 -7.89 -11.10
N PHE A 126 7.44 -6.69 -10.65
CA PHE A 126 6.14 -6.11 -10.95
C PHE A 126 6.07 -5.69 -12.42
N GLN A 127 5.08 -6.18 -13.12
CA GLN A 127 4.64 -5.64 -14.39
C GLN A 127 3.35 -4.88 -14.16
N ALA A 128 3.36 -3.61 -14.52
CA ALA A 128 2.25 -2.71 -14.27
C ALA A 128 0.94 -3.12 -14.98
N ASP A 129 1.04 -3.90 -16.05
CA ASP A 129 -0.06 -4.43 -16.85
C ASP A 129 -0.66 -5.75 -16.33
N ARG A 130 -0.04 -6.37 -15.30
CA ARG A 130 -0.52 -7.61 -14.69
C ARG A 130 -1.01 -7.39 -13.28
N ILE A 131 -2.29 -7.03 -13.16
CA ILE A 131 -2.95 -6.79 -11.90
C ILE A 131 -3.42 -8.11 -11.29
N TYR A 132 -3.31 -8.22 -9.95
CA TYR A 132 -3.90 -9.34 -9.22
C TYR A 132 -5.42 -9.38 -9.44
N SER A 133 -5.91 -10.53 -9.88
CA SER A 133 -7.34 -10.84 -9.88
C SER A 133 -7.56 -12.23 -9.32
N ARG A 134 -8.56 -12.42 -8.47
CA ARG A 134 -8.86 -13.74 -7.91
C ARG A 134 -9.42 -14.66 -8.98
N ALA A 135 -8.72 -15.72 -9.33
CA ALA A 135 -9.19 -16.69 -10.32
C ALA A 135 -10.27 -17.61 -9.74
N VAL A 136 -11.19 -18.02 -10.61
CA VAL A 136 -12.30 -18.93 -10.25
C VAL A 136 -11.80 -20.33 -9.87
N ASN A 137 -10.73 -20.83 -10.50
CA ASN A 137 -10.12 -22.14 -10.21
C ASN A 137 -8.74 -21.95 -9.57
N VAL A 138 -8.69 -21.90 -8.26
CA VAL A 138 -7.47 -21.65 -7.50
C VAL A 138 -6.95 -22.95 -6.89
N PRO A 139 -5.64 -23.28 -6.99
CA PRO A 139 -5.04 -24.34 -6.19
C PRO A 139 -5.38 -24.16 -4.73
N THR A 140 -5.62 -25.26 -4.03
CA THR A 140 -5.94 -25.23 -2.60
C THR A 140 -4.84 -24.56 -1.79
N PHE A 141 -5.19 -23.91 -0.68
CA PHE A 141 -4.26 -23.17 0.17
C PHE A 141 -2.97 -23.92 0.51
N TRP A 142 -3.11 -25.21 0.89
CA TRP A 142 -1.97 -26.04 1.22
C TRP A 142 -1.02 -26.29 0.03
N LYS A 143 -1.53 -26.44 -1.21
CA LYS A 143 -0.69 -26.59 -2.41
C LYS A 143 0.17 -25.37 -2.69
N LYS A 144 -0.38 -24.17 -2.46
CA LYS A 144 0.39 -22.91 -2.60
C LYS A 144 1.47 -22.81 -1.54
N LEU A 145 1.15 -23.13 -0.28
CA LEU A 145 2.15 -23.16 0.79
C LEU A 145 3.26 -24.18 0.49
N MET A 146 2.93 -25.38 -0.01
CA MET A 146 3.95 -26.33 -0.45
C MET A 146 4.88 -25.75 -1.52
N ALA A 147 4.32 -25.08 -2.53
CA ALA A 147 5.11 -24.47 -3.60
C ALA A 147 6.05 -23.36 -3.09
N ILE A 148 5.56 -22.52 -2.16
CA ILE A 148 6.33 -21.42 -1.57
C ILE A 148 7.40 -21.96 -0.62
N THR A 149 7.01 -22.84 0.30
CA THR A 149 7.88 -23.28 1.41
C THR A 149 8.76 -24.47 1.06
N GLY A 150 8.44 -25.23 0.00
CA GLY A 150 9.13 -26.49 -0.31
C GLY A 150 8.80 -27.65 0.65
N MET A 151 7.87 -27.43 1.60
CA MET A 151 7.53 -28.45 2.62
C MET A 151 6.53 -29.48 2.11
N SER A 152 6.51 -30.66 2.74
CA SER A 152 5.58 -31.72 2.42
C SER A 152 4.13 -31.36 2.78
N GLU A 153 3.16 -32.01 2.12
CA GLU A 153 1.73 -31.86 2.42
C GLU A 153 1.42 -32.13 3.88
N GLN A 154 1.99 -33.20 4.44
CA GLN A 154 1.79 -33.57 5.83
C GLN A 154 2.26 -32.48 6.79
N TRP A 155 3.41 -31.87 6.51
CA TRP A 155 3.95 -30.78 7.33
C TRP A 155 3.04 -29.56 7.31
N ILE A 156 2.57 -29.16 6.11
CA ILE A 156 1.70 -28.01 5.90
C ILE A 156 0.34 -28.21 6.55
N THR A 157 -0.33 -29.32 6.26
CA THR A 157 -1.70 -29.59 6.75
C THR A 157 -1.78 -29.65 8.26
N ALA A 158 -0.72 -30.17 8.93
CA ALA A 158 -0.63 -30.18 10.38
C ALA A 158 -0.53 -28.76 11.02
N ARG A 159 -0.20 -27.72 10.23
CA ARG A 159 0.02 -26.34 10.70
C ARG A 159 -1.00 -25.34 10.21
N ILE A 160 -1.89 -25.74 9.32
CA ILE A 160 -3.03 -24.91 8.91
C ILE A 160 -3.99 -24.81 10.09
N LYS A 161 -4.42 -23.57 10.38
CA LYS A 161 -5.43 -23.27 11.40
C LYS A 161 -6.59 -22.51 10.76
N GLU A 162 -7.75 -22.59 11.37
CA GLU A 162 -8.90 -21.77 11.01
C GLU A 162 -9.01 -20.60 11.99
N LYS A 163 -9.17 -19.38 11.46
CA LYS A 163 -9.42 -18.15 12.20
C LYS A 163 -10.64 -17.45 11.58
N GLY A 164 -11.78 -17.59 12.26
CA GLY A 164 -13.07 -17.26 11.68
C GLY A 164 -13.33 -18.14 10.44
N GLU A 165 -13.67 -17.51 9.32
CA GLU A 165 -13.92 -18.19 8.04
C GLU A 165 -12.65 -18.40 7.18
N CYS A 166 -11.47 -17.99 7.66
CA CYS A 166 -10.24 -18.03 6.88
C CYS A 166 -9.29 -19.12 7.36
N LYS A 167 -8.70 -19.84 6.41
CA LYS A 167 -7.56 -20.72 6.66
C LYS A 167 -6.28 -19.88 6.72
N CYS A 168 -5.40 -20.21 7.66
CA CYS A 168 -4.17 -19.47 7.88
C CYS A 168 -3.05 -20.36 8.41
N ILE A 169 -1.81 -19.85 8.32
CA ILE A 169 -0.63 -20.44 8.95
C ILE A 169 -0.05 -19.45 9.95
N SER A 170 0.44 -19.94 11.11
CA SER A 170 0.97 -19.07 12.16
C SER A 170 2.36 -18.55 11.83
N TRP A 171 2.68 -17.36 12.37
CA TRP A 171 4.03 -16.79 12.31
C TRP A 171 5.08 -17.75 12.89
N ASP A 172 4.80 -18.38 14.04
CA ASP A 172 5.73 -19.33 14.66
C ASP A 172 6.17 -20.45 13.72
N ALA A 173 5.21 -21.00 12.94
CA ALA A 173 5.51 -22.05 11.97
C ALA A 173 6.39 -21.54 10.82
N LEU A 174 6.12 -20.33 10.32
CA LEU A 174 6.92 -19.69 9.26
C LEU A 174 8.30 -19.27 9.77
N LYS A 175 8.38 -18.70 10.97
CA LYS A 175 9.65 -18.33 11.62
C LYS A 175 10.57 -19.54 11.75
N GLY A 176 10.05 -20.68 12.19
CA GLY A 176 10.81 -21.92 12.28
C GLY A 176 11.42 -22.31 10.93
N LEU A 177 10.67 -22.18 9.82
CA LEU A 177 11.20 -22.44 8.48
C LEU A 177 12.28 -21.45 8.06
N ILE A 178 12.10 -20.16 8.29
CA ILE A 178 13.08 -19.13 7.95
C ILE A 178 14.43 -19.42 8.62
N LEU A 179 14.38 -19.90 9.87
CA LEU A 179 15.60 -20.17 10.65
C LEU A 179 16.30 -21.50 10.29
N THR A 180 15.55 -22.51 9.83
CA THR A 180 16.07 -23.88 9.71
C THR A 180 16.04 -24.47 8.31
N HIS A 181 15.36 -23.83 7.34
CA HIS A 181 15.24 -24.38 5.99
C HIS A 181 16.62 -24.44 5.29
N PRO A 182 17.02 -25.57 4.69
CA PRO A 182 18.33 -25.74 4.05
C PRO A 182 18.48 -24.89 2.77
N ASP A 183 17.39 -24.67 2.04
CA ASP A 183 17.38 -23.87 0.81
C ASP A 183 17.20 -22.39 1.15
N GLU A 184 18.20 -21.58 0.81
CA GLU A 184 18.21 -20.13 1.05
C GLU A 184 17.12 -19.40 0.28
N THR A 185 16.82 -19.81 -0.96
CA THR A 185 15.74 -19.22 -1.76
C THR A 185 14.40 -19.41 -1.06
N LYS A 186 14.18 -20.61 -0.50
CA LYS A 186 12.96 -20.88 0.27
C LYS A 186 12.88 -20.08 1.57
N ARG A 187 14.01 -19.87 2.25
CA ARG A 187 14.05 -18.98 3.43
C ARG A 187 13.61 -17.56 3.07
N VAL A 188 14.14 -17.05 1.95
CA VAL A 188 13.78 -15.71 1.43
C VAL A 188 12.29 -15.65 1.01
N ASP A 189 11.79 -16.68 0.32
CA ASP A 189 10.37 -16.76 -0.07
C ASP A 189 9.44 -16.77 1.15
N VAL A 190 9.76 -17.54 2.18
CA VAL A 190 8.97 -17.63 3.42
C VAL A 190 9.03 -16.32 4.22
N PHE A 191 10.18 -15.68 4.26
CA PHE A 191 10.33 -14.37 4.89
C PHE A 191 9.49 -13.31 4.17
N ALA A 192 9.53 -13.27 2.84
CA ALA A 192 8.73 -12.36 2.04
C ALA A 192 7.22 -12.63 2.22
N LEU A 193 6.78 -13.90 2.21
CA LEU A 193 5.40 -14.26 2.52
C LEU A 193 4.99 -13.74 3.90
N SER A 194 5.87 -13.83 4.89
CA SER A 194 5.60 -13.34 6.24
C SER A 194 5.47 -11.82 6.30
N LEU A 195 6.30 -11.07 5.56
CA LEU A 195 6.14 -9.61 5.42
C LEU A 195 4.79 -9.26 4.79
N TYR A 196 4.39 -9.97 3.72
CA TYR A 196 3.08 -9.75 3.11
C TYR A 196 1.92 -10.02 4.08
N GLY A 197 1.98 -11.09 4.87
CA GLY A 197 0.88 -11.46 5.77
C GLY A 197 0.84 -10.67 7.07
N LEU A 198 2.00 -10.31 7.64
CA LEU A 198 2.06 -9.66 8.95
C LEU A 198 2.09 -8.13 8.88
N MET A 199 2.62 -7.56 7.79
CA MET A 199 2.79 -6.12 7.63
C MET A 199 1.89 -5.54 6.53
N VAL A 200 1.92 -6.12 5.32
CA VAL A 200 1.19 -5.56 4.17
C VAL A 200 -0.31 -5.83 4.26
N PHE A 201 -0.70 -7.04 4.62
CA PHE A 201 -2.09 -7.49 4.74
C PHE A 201 -2.40 -8.11 6.11
N PRO A 202 -2.33 -7.34 7.21
CA PRO A 202 -2.38 -7.85 8.58
C PRO A 202 -3.81 -8.14 9.05
N ARG A 203 -4.55 -9.01 8.33
CA ARG A 203 -5.95 -9.32 8.67
C ARG A 203 -6.07 -10.07 9.99
N ALA A 204 -5.32 -11.15 10.13
CA ALA A 204 -5.30 -11.96 11.34
C ALA A 204 -3.95 -11.81 12.04
N LEU A 205 -3.95 -11.19 13.23
CA LEU A 205 -2.69 -10.93 13.95
C LEU A 205 -1.97 -12.25 14.30
N GLY A 206 -0.68 -12.32 13.97
CA GLY A 206 0.17 -13.48 14.17
C GLY A 206 -0.02 -14.60 13.12
N TYR A 207 -0.75 -14.34 12.03
CA TYR A 207 -1.05 -15.35 11.00
C TYR A 207 -0.97 -14.77 9.59
N VAL A 208 -0.64 -15.63 8.63
CA VAL A 208 -0.76 -15.37 7.19
C VAL A 208 -1.95 -16.14 6.65
N ASP A 209 -2.91 -15.46 6.04
CA ASP A 209 -4.14 -16.04 5.52
C ASP A 209 -4.01 -16.59 4.09
N GLU A 210 -5.03 -17.32 3.66
CA GLU A 210 -5.06 -17.93 2.32
C GLU A 210 -5.13 -16.91 1.18
N ALA A 211 -5.77 -15.75 1.39
CA ALA A 211 -5.89 -14.72 0.36
C ALA A 211 -4.54 -14.04 0.12
N THR A 212 -3.82 -13.72 1.18
CA THR A 212 -2.45 -13.21 1.11
C THR A 212 -1.52 -14.22 0.44
N THR A 213 -1.64 -15.50 0.80
CA THR A 213 -0.84 -16.57 0.19
C THR A 213 -1.16 -16.74 -1.30
N ASP A 214 -2.42 -16.56 -1.72
CA ASP A 214 -2.80 -16.60 -3.13
C ASP A 214 -2.14 -15.47 -3.92
N LEU A 215 -2.24 -14.24 -3.43
CA LEU A 215 -1.57 -13.10 -4.06
C LEU A 215 -0.06 -13.35 -4.13
N PHE A 216 0.56 -13.74 -3.03
CA PHE A 216 2.00 -13.99 -2.96
C PHE A 216 2.47 -15.05 -3.97
N HIS A 217 1.75 -16.16 -4.07
CA HIS A 217 2.04 -17.22 -5.05
C HIS A 217 1.99 -16.69 -6.50
N ARG A 218 1.22 -15.64 -6.77
CA ARG A 218 1.11 -15.04 -8.11
C ARG A 218 2.17 -13.99 -8.41
N LEU A 219 2.89 -13.49 -7.41
CA LEU A 219 4.04 -12.60 -7.64
C LEU A 219 5.08 -13.29 -8.53
N ASN A 220 5.24 -14.60 -8.43
CA ASN A 220 6.10 -15.40 -9.31
C ASN A 220 5.67 -15.35 -10.79
N LYS A 221 4.44 -14.92 -11.08
CA LYS A 221 3.90 -14.71 -12.43
C LYS A 221 3.98 -13.25 -12.89
N ARG A 222 4.78 -12.43 -12.21
CA ARG A 222 4.97 -11.01 -12.45
C ARG A 222 3.71 -10.15 -12.25
N VAL A 223 2.79 -10.60 -11.42
CA VAL A 223 1.61 -9.83 -11.03
C VAL A 223 2.01 -8.77 -10.01
N THR A 224 1.59 -7.53 -10.19
CA THR A 224 1.81 -6.48 -9.18
C THR A 224 0.85 -6.61 -8.01
N SER A 225 1.35 -6.41 -6.77
CA SER A 225 0.54 -6.36 -5.56
C SER A 225 0.03 -4.95 -5.24
N VAL A 226 0.55 -3.92 -5.90
CA VAL A 226 0.28 -2.51 -5.56
C VAL A 226 -1.20 -2.15 -5.59
N PRO A 227 -1.97 -2.49 -6.64
CA PRO A 227 -3.41 -2.19 -6.65
C PRO A 227 -4.16 -2.86 -5.52
N ALA A 228 -3.75 -4.09 -5.12
CA ALA A 228 -4.36 -4.79 -4.00
C ALA A 228 -4.02 -4.12 -2.65
N ILE A 229 -2.80 -3.62 -2.48
CA ILE A 229 -2.38 -2.89 -1.28
C ILE A 229 -3.20 -1.61 -1.14
N LEU A 230 -3.35 -0.82 -2.22
CA LEU A 230 -4.17 0.39 -2.23
C LEU A 230 -5.64 0.07 -1.97
N ALA A 231 -6.19 -0.95 -2.64
CA ALA A 231 -7.58 -1.35 -2.47
C ALA A 231 -7.92 -1.69 -1.02
N GLU A 232 -7.08 -2.47 -0.34
CA GLU A 232 -7.31 -2.84 1.05
C GLU A 232 -7.10 -1.65 2.00
N THR A 233 -6.16 -0.76 1.72
CA THR A 233 -5.96 0.48 2.47
C THR A 233 -7.21 1.37 2.40
N PHE A 234 -7.70 1.65 1.19
CA PHE A 234 -8.88 2.52 0.97
C PHE A 234 -10.15 1.91 1.53
N ARG A 235 -10.33 0.60 1.33
CA ARG A 235 -11.47 -0.13 1.86
C ARG A 235 -11.50 -0.14 3.38
N SER A 236 -10.34 -0.33 4.01
CA SER A 236 -10.22 -0.33 5.47
C SER A 236 -10.53 1.05 6.05
N LEU A 237 -9.92 2.12 5.52
CA LEU A 237 -10.21 3.50 5.92
C LEU A 237 -11.69 3.83 5.72
N GLY A 238 -12.25 3.50 4.56
CA GLY A 238 -13.66 3.76 4.24
C GLY A 238 -14.62 3.01 5.17
N THR A 239 -14.31 1.76 5.52
CA THR A 239 -15.12 0.96 6.46
C THR A 239 -15.08 1.57 7.86
N CYS A 240 -13.89 1.94 8.38
CA CYS A 240 -13.77 2.59 9.69
C CYS A 240 -14.51 3.92 9.74
N ARG A 241 -14.40 4.75 8.69
CA ARG A 241 -15.08 6.05 8.62
C ARG A 241 -16.59 5.90 8.61
N LYS A 242 -17.15 4.98 7.81
CA LYS A 242 -18.59 4.73 7.73
C LYS A 242 -19.16 4.16 9.02
N ALA A 243 -18.39 3.31 9.73
CA ALA A 243 -18.82 2.71 10.99
C ALA A 243 -18.59 3.62 12.22
N GLY A 244 -17.82 4.71 12.07
CA GLY A 244 -17.40 5.57 13.18
C GLY A 244 -16.34 4.96 14.10
N ALA A 245 -16.00 3.70 13.90
CA ALA A 245 -14.97 2.99 14.64
C ALA A 245 -14.46 1.77 13.89
N GLY A 246 -13.28 1.26 14.24
CA GLY A 246 -12.77 0.01 13.69
C GLY A 246 -11.26 -0.13 13.78
N ARG A 247 -10.77 -1.32 13.40
CA ARG A 247 -9.34 -1.57 13.24
C ARG A 247 -8.93 -1.36 11.79
N PHE A 248 -7.88 -0.58 11.57
CA PHE A 248 -7.26 -0.47 10.26
C PHE A 248 -6.57 -1.78 9.87
N VAL A 249 -6.92 -2.30 8.69
CA VAL A 249 -6.35 -3.52 8.12
C VAL A 249 -5.71 -3.19 6.78
N GLY A 250 -4.41 -2.91 6.82
CA GLY A 250 -3.59 -2.52 5.68
C GLY A 250 -2.17 -2.20 6.12
N CYS A 251 -1.30 -1.84 5.18
CA CYS A 251 0.08 -1.49 5.48
C CYS A 251 0.18 -0.06 6.01
N ALA A 252 0.09 0.11 7.33
CA ALA A 252 0.17 1.43 7.96
C ALA A 252 1.54 2.10 7.72
N GLN A 253 2.62 1.33 7.73
CA GLN A 253 3.97 1.81 7.47
C GLN A 253 4.11 2.43 6.08
N LEU A 254 3.57 1.77 5.05
CA LEU A 254 3.64 2.26 3.68
C LEU A 254 2.78 3.52 3.49
N LEU A 255 1.60 3.58 4.12
CA LEU A 255 0.75 4.76 4.08
C LEU A 255 1.44 5.96 4.75
N LEU A 256 2.07 5.75 5.90
CA LEU A 256 2.84 6.81 6.57
C LEU A 256 4.08 7.23 5.77
N ALA A 257 4.80 6.29 5.18
CA ALA A 257 5.94 6.58 4.31
C ALA A 257 5.52 7.44 3.10
N TRP A 258 4.38 7.11 2.49
CA TRP A 258 3.78 7.91 1.43
C TRP A 258 3.39 9.31 1.93
N PHE A 259 2.69 9.41 3.05
CA PHE A 259 2.32 10.68 3.65
C PHE A 259 3.55 11.57 3.87
N TYR A 260 4.60 11.03 4.46
CA TYR A 260 5.83 11.78 4.71
C TYR A 260 6.50 12.29 3.43
N SER A 261 6.37 11.61 2.31
CA SER A 261 6.95 12.07 1.04
C SER A 261 6.23 13.27 0.43
N HIS A 262 4.94 13.47 0.75
CA HIS A 262 4.17 14.63 0.29
C HIS A 262 4.22 15.83 1.25
N PHE A 263 4.51 15.57 2.52
CA PHE A 263 4.49 16.58 3.58
C PHE A 263 5.88 16.91 4.15
N TRP A 264 6.92 16.75 3.32
CA TRP A 264 8.30 17.02 3.73
C TRP A 264 8.56 18.46 4.19
N LEU A 265 7.81 19.44 3.68
CA LEU A 265 7.89 20.84 4.14
C LEU A 265 7.50 20.99 5.61
N ILE A 266 6.61 20.12 6.07
CA ILE A 266 6.17 20.08 7.46
C ILE A 266 7.19 19.33 8.32
N ASP A 267 7.71 18.23 7.80
CA ASP A 267 8.62 17.31 8.50
C ASP A 267 10.11 17.57 8.19
N LYS A 268 10.42 18.41 7.18
CA LYS A 268 11.76 18.74 6.70
C LYS A 268 12.60 17.52 6.29
N VAL A 269 11.98 16.53 5.72
CA VAL A 269 12.65 15.34 5.19
C VAL A 269 13.15 15.62 3.78
N VAL A 270 14.46 15.51 3.54
CA VAL A 270 15.06 15.72 2.22
C VAL A 270 15.19 14.40 1.48
N CYS A 271 14.42 14.22 0.40
CA CYS A 271 14.57 13.07 -0.51
C CYS A 271 15.59 13.40 -1.61
N ARG A 272 16.55 12.50 -1.86
CA ARG A 272 17.56 12.62 -2.92
C ARG A 272 17.10 11.88 -4.18
N VAL A 273 16.95 12.56 -5.31
CA VAL A 273 16.12 12.11 -6.44
C VAL A 273 16.87 11.45 -7.61
N PHE A 274 18.21 11.37 -7.66
CA PHE A 274 18.91 11.17 -8.94
C PHE A 274 19.98 10.06 -8.98
N PHE A 275 19.79 8.92 -8.31
CA PHE A 275 20.72 7.80 -8.43
C PHE A 275 20.00 6.53 -8.94
N GLU A 276 20.65 5.78 -9.83
CA GLU A 276 20.11 4.57 -10.46
C GLU A 276 19.64 3.51 -9.45
N ASP A 277 20.29 3.42 -8.29
CA ASP A 277 19.93 2.49 -7.21
C ASP A 277 19.26 3.17 -6.01
N TYR A 278 18.63 4.32 -6.24
CA TYR A 278 18.00 5.09 -5.18
C TYR A 278 16.72 4.42 -4.66
N SER A 279 16.65 4.20 -3.34
CA SER A 279 15.43 3.76 -2.65
C SER A 279 14.83 4.93 -1.86
N PRO A 280 13.64 5.44 -2.25
CA PRO A 280 12.96 6.48 -1.48
C PRO A 280 12.69 6.06 -0.04
N LEU A 281 12.31 4.80 0.19
CA LEU A 281 12.06 4.26 1.53
C LEU A 281 13.29 4.33 2.42
N LYS A 282 14.48 4.10 1.89
CA LYS A 282 15.72 4.18 2.66
C LYS A 282 15.94 5.57 3.25
N ASP A 283 15.70 6.62 2.46
CA ASP A 283 15.85 8.01 2.93
C ASP A 283 14.71 8.42 3.87
N ILE A 284 13.47 7.99 3.58
CA ILE A 284 12.31 8.24 4.45
C ILE A 284 12.54 7.64 5.84
N VAL A 285 13.10 6.44 5.90
CA VAL A 285 13.42 5.75 7.17
C VAL A 285 14.58 6.40 7.92
N ALA A 286 15.62 6.83 7.19
CA ALA A 286 16.80 7.45 7.80
C ALA A 286 16.53 8.85 8.37
N SER A 287 15.38 9.44 8.09
CA SER A 287 15.03 10.80 8.51
C SER A 287 14.60 10.84 9.97
N THR A 288 15.21 11.75 10.74
CA THR A 288 14.80 12.01 12.13
C THR A 288 13.49 12.80 12.15
N ARG A 289 12.48 12.28 12.81
CA ARG A 289 11.15 12.92 12.91
C ARG A 289 10.85 13.38 14.32
N LYS A 290 9.88 14.31 14.43
CA LYS A 290 9.31 14.67 15.71
C LYS A 290 8.52 13.48 16.23
N VAL A 291 8.87 13.02 17.41
CA VAL A 291 8.20 11.93 18.13
C VAL A 291 7.24 12.56 19.13
N ASP A 292 6.12 11.88 19.42
CA ASP A 292 5.14 12.25 20.44
C ASP A 292 4.41 13.59 20.24
N VAL A 293 4.08 13.93 18.98
CA VAL A 293 3.16 15.03 18.72
C VAL A 293 1.74 14.57 19.03
N PRO A 294 1.00 15.25 19.92
CA PRO A 294 -0.38 14.91 20.25
C PRO A 294 -1.29 14.91 19.02
N GLU A 295 -2.31 14.05 19.02
CA GLU A 295 -3.26 13.89 17.92
C GLU A 295 -3.96 15.21 17.56
N GLU A 296 -4.32 16.01 18.57
CA GLU A 296 -4.97 17.30 18.39
C GLU A 296 -4.09 18.30 17.61
N ASN A 297 -2.78 18.24 17.83
CA ASN A 297 -1.83 19.07 17.09
C ASN A 297 -1.71 18.64 15.64
N TRP A 298 -1.70 17.33 15.37
CA TRP A 298 -1.78 16.80 14.00
C TRP A 298 -3.08 17.19 13.33
N MET A 299 -4.21 17.06 14.02
CA MET A 299 -5.52 17.47 13.52
C MET A 299 -5.54 18.96 13.14
N ALA A 300 -5.06 19.83 14.02
CA ALA A 300 -5.00 21.27 13.77
C ALA A 300 -4.11 21.60 12.57
N LEU A 301 -2.97 20.91 12.43
CA LEU A 301 -2.05 21.09 11.32
C LEU A 301 -2.70 20.67 10.00
N LEU A 302 -3.26 19.45 9.95
CA LEU A 302 -3.89 18.90 8.74
C LEU A 302 -5.14 19.70 8.31
N GLN A 303 -5.89 20.23 9.27
CA GLN A 303 -7.08 21.07 9.02
C GLN A 303 -6.72 22.43 8.42
N ASN A 304 -5.50 22.93 8.67
CA ASN A 304 -5.04 24.22 8.18
C ASN A 304 -4.09 24.13 6.98
N LEU A 305 -3.96 22.95 6.36
CA LEU A 305 -3.10 22.77 5.19
C LEU A 305 -3.52 23.69 4.04
N GLN A 306 -2.50 24.27 3.43
CA GLN A 306 -2.62 25.07 2.22
C GLN A 306 -1.99 24.31 1.03
N PRO A 307 -2.41 24.54 -0.22
CA PRO A 307 -1.81 23.90 -1.39
C PRO A 307 -0.29 24.02 -1.49
N LYS A 308 0.28 25.10 -0.96
CA LYS A 308 1.73 25.34 -0.94
C LYS A 308 2.50 24.49 0.08
N ASP A 309 1.81 23.87 1.03
CA ASP A 309 2.40 23.04 2.10
C ASP A 309 2.56 21.59 1.66
N VAL A 310 2.04 21.24 0.49
CA VAL A 310 1.99 19.87 -0.03
C VAL A 310 2.75 19.79 -1.34
N GLU A 311 3.61 18.79 -1.45
CA GLU A 311 4.15 18.37 -2.75
C GLU A 311 3.11 17.50 -3.45
N TRP A 312 2.50 18.04 -4.50
CA TRP A 312 1.43 17.35 -5.23
C TRP A 312 1.89 16.06 -5.91
N ARG A 313 3.14 16.04 -6.32
CA ARG A 313 3.81 14.88 -6.85
C ARG A 313 5.02 14.56 -5.98
N ALA A 314 5.18 13.30 -5.61
CA ALA A 314 6.36 12.87 -4.88
C ALA A 314 7.63 13.29 -5.61
N PRO A 315 8.57 14.01 -4.95
CA PRO A 315 9.72 14.62 -5.62
C PRO A 315 10.70 13.59 -6.20
N TRP A 316 10.61 12.33 -5.74
CA TRP A 316 11.44 11.21 -6.19
C TRP A 316 10.81 10.43 -7.34
N MET A 317 9.64 10.82 -7.85
CA MET A 317 8.93 10.09 -8.90
C MET A 317 8.66 10.95 -10.11
N ILE A 318 9.02 10.45 -11.28
CA ILE A 318 8.67 11.03 -12.58
C ILE A 318 7.91 9.95 -13.36
N PRO A 319 6.59 9.91 -13.31
CA PRO A 319 5.84 8.93 -14.07
C PRO A 319 5.88 9.26 -15.55
N SER A 320 6.12 8.25 -16.38
CA SER A 320 5.96 8.36 -17.83
C SER A 320 4.51 8.18 -18.24
N GLU A 321 3.76 7.41 -17.46
CA GLU A 321 2.36 7.09 -17.68
C GLU A 321 1.57 7.15 -16.39
N ILE A 322 0.30 7.57 -16.47
CA ILE A 322 -0.61 7.65 -15.33
C ILE A 322 -1.87 6.85 -15.64
N LEU A 323 -2.28 6.05 -14.66
CA LEU A 323 -3.55 5.35 -14.72
C LEU A 323 -4.69 6.33 -14.44
N TYR A 324 -5.58 6.57 -15.42
CA TYR A 324 -6.59 7.63 -15.30
C TYR A 324 -8.04 7.17 -15.46
N ARG A 325 -8.32 6.08 -16.18
CA ARG A 325 -9.68 5.55 -16.31
C ARG A 325 -9.68 4.06 -16.68
N CYS A 326 -10.85 3.47 -16.67
CA CYS A 326 -11.07 2.10 -17.12
C CYS A 326 -12.16 2.09 -18.20
N GLY A 327 -11.77 1.98 -19.47
CA GLY A 327 -12.68 2.00 -20.61
C GLY A 327 -13.55 3.26 -20.62
N SER A 328 -14.88 3.09 -20.51
CA SER A 328 -15.86 4.20 -20.45
C SER A 328 -16.13 4.74 -19.03
N PHE A 329 -15.49 4.19 -18.01
CA PHE A 329 -15.68 4.62 -16.61
C PHE A 329 -14.68 5.72 -16.24
N ASP A 330 -15.16 6.74 -15.53
CA ASP A 330 -14.31 7.82 -15.00
C ASP A 330 -13.61 7.46 -13.69
N TRP A 331 -13.51 6.19 -13.38
CA TRP A 331 -12.85 5.63 -12.23
C TRP A 331 -12.19 4.30 -12.57
N VAL A 332 -11.18 3.93 -11.82
CA VAL A 332 -10.44 2.68 -11.97
C VAL A 332 -10.82 1.72 -10.85
N PRO A 333 -11.26 0.49 -11.15
CA PRO A 333 -11.48 -0.52 -10.13
C PRO A 333 -10.14 -1.04 -9.62
N LEU A 334 -9.84 -0.82 -8.34
CA LEU A 334 -8.75 -1.48 -7.65
C LEU A 334 -9.26 -2.78 -7.04
N LEU A 335 -8.65 -3.89 -7.47
CA LEU A 335 -8.98 -5.22 -6.97
C LEU A 335 -8.06 -5.57 -5.80
N GLY A 336 -8.65 -5.66 -4.61
CA GLY A 336 -7.99 -6.13 -3.41
C GLY A 336 -8.07 -7.65 -3.26
N ILE A 337 -7.47 -8.17 -2.18
CA ILE A 337 -7.51 -9.61 -1.88
C ILE A 337 -8.79 -10.01 -1.13
N TRP A 338 -9.45 -9.05 -0.47
CA TRP A 338 -10.71 -9.26 0.26
C TRP A 338 -11.89 -8.49 -0.32
N GLY A 339 -11.68 -7.62 -1.33
CA GLY A 339 -12.72 -6.84 -1.96
C GLY A 339 -12.19 -5.93 -3.06
N ALA A 340 -13.04 -5.04 -3.57
CA ALA A 340 -12.68 -4.05 -4.57
C ALA A 340 -13.14 -2.66 -4.14
N ILE A 341 -12.53 -1.61 -4.69
CA ILE A 341 -12.88 -0.22 -4.44
C ILE A 341 -12.60 0.63 -5.70
N GLY A 342 -13.33 1.74 -5.84
CA GLY A 342 -13.04 2.73 -6.87
C GLY A 342 -11.83 3.59 -6.53
N TYR A 343 -11.06 3.94 -7.55
CA TYR A 343 -9.92 4.84 -7.52
C TYR A 343 -10.25 6.08 -8.34
N ALA A 344 -10.10 7.26 -7.76
CA ALA A 344 -10.58 8.52 -8.35
C ALA A 344 -9.51 9.18 -9.24
N PRO A 345 -9.56 9.01 -10.57
CA PRO A 345 -8.50 9.47 -11.47
C PRO A 345 -8.38 10.98 -11.58
N LEU A 346 -9.44 11.75 -11.35
CA LEU A 346 -9.35 13.23 -11.37
C LEU A 346 -8.40 13.77 -10.30
N LEU A 347 -8.38 13.17 -9.11
CA LEU A 347 -7.46 13.54 -8.05
C LEU A 347 -6.02 13.18 -8.40
N VAL A 348 -5.82 12.03 -9.06
CA VAL A 348 -4.50 11.61 -9.58
C VAL A 348 -3.99 12.65 -10.59
N LEU A 349 -4.85 13.10 -11.50
CA LEU A 349 -4.47 14.11 -12.49
C LEU A 349 -4.05 15.42 -11.83
N ARG A 350 -4.73 15.83 -10.77
CA ARG A 350 -4.32 17.02 -9.98
C ARG A 350 -2.93 16.84 -9.36
N GLN A 351 -2.66 15.70 -8.75
CA GLN A 351 -1.36 15.43 -8.12
C GLN A 351 -0.21 15.48 -9.13
N PHE A 352 -0.45 15.12 -10.37
CA PHE A 352 0.55 15.13 -11.43
C PHE A 352 0.54 16.39 -12.29
N ASP A 353 -0.17 17.44 -11.87
CA ASP A 353 -0.28 18.73 -12.57
C ASP A 353 -0.74 18.58 -14.05
N LEU A 354 -1.67 17.65 -14.25
CA LEU A 354 -2.23 17.30 -15.55
C LEU A 354 -3.64 17.91 -15.75
N ARG A 355 -3.79 19.18 -15.39
CA ARG A 355 -5.01 19.95 -15.60
C ARG A 355 -5.02 20.62 -16.97
#